data_4745ed0167249d1cbae61df4af8d9a37
#
_entry.id   4745ed0167249d1cbae61df4af8d9a37
#
_cell.length_a   1.000
_cell.length_b   1.000
_cell.length_c   1.000
_cell.angle_alpha   90.00
_cell.angle_beta   90.00
_cell.angle_gamma   90.00
#
_symmetry.space_group_name_H-M   'P 1'
#
loop_
_entity.id
_entity.type
_entity.pdbx_description
1 polymer ?
#
loop_
_entity_poly.entity_id
_entity_poly.type
_entity_poly.pdbx_seq_one_letter_code
_entity_poly.pdbx_strand_id
1 'polypeptide(L)'
;MTNRHFRESENLERYGAVAGLGPPLPTFAGMSFDGVPTNRDEEQHSEGAMSKRPMYLQHVNIYVRNAERSKEWYEEMLGLHTYEYRPGWAAFMSADTEQSHEVALMQLGDDAPLQQKGQVGLNHMAWRLESLDDLKDFYQRIKAKGWPIEHISDHGISLGIYTRDPDGNGVEVFYEMPRAEWPVDYHIFSRDKVGRGRFPGPWDAEIRPDGPPVPQAQPAAAE
;
A
#
# COMPACT_ATOMS: atom_id res chain seq x y z
N MET A 1 4.77 1.38 45.12
CA MET A 1 3.68 0.42 44.88
C MET A 1 2.42 1.21 44.55
N THR A 2 2.10 1.45 43.31
CA THR A 2 0.77 1.93 42.86
C THR A 2 0.60 1.52 41.42
N ASN A 3 -0.21 0.49 41.23
CA ASN A 3 -0.68 -0.02 39.94
C ASN A 3 -1.49 1.06 39.22
N ARG A 4 -1.06 1.45 38.02
CA ARG A 4 -1.93 2.14 37.05
C ARG A 4 -2.48 1.11 36.07
N HIS A 5 -3.70 0.69 36.31
CA HIS A 5 -4.50 0.05 35.27
C HIS A 5 -4.81 1.08 34.18
N PHE A 6 -4.34 0.82 32.97
CA PHE A 6 -4.79 1.51 31.77
C PHE A 6 -6.25 1.11 31.50
N ARG A 7 -7.14 2.07 31.50
CA ARG A 7 -8.54 1.88 31.10
C ARG A 7 -8.61 1.98 29.55
N GLU A 8 -8.84 0.85 28.93
CA GLU A 8 -9.09 0.71 27.46
C GLU A 8 -10.52 1.10 27.02
N SER A 9 -11.33 1.73 27.86
CA SER A 9 -12.78 1.84 27.65
C SER A 9 -13.30 3.22 27.23
N GLU A 10 -12.47 4.22 26.96
CA GLU A 10 -12.97 5.58 26.69
C GLU A 10 -12.93 6.04 25.23
N ASN A 11 -12.47 5.22 24.27
CA ASN A 11 -12.38 5.62 22.87
C ASN A 11 -13.51 5.08 21.96
N LEU A 12 -14.46 4.32 22.48
CA LEU A 12 -15.56 3.74 21.66
C LEU A 12 -16.82 4.64 21.57
N GLU A 13 -16.91 5.69 22.36
CA GLU A 13 -18.12 6.55 22.36
C GLU A 13 -18.10 7.71 21.35
N ARG A 14 -17.03 7.88 20.56
CA ARG A 14 -17.01 8.93 19.51
C ARG A 14 -17.59 8.52 18.16
N TYR A 15 -17.94 7.27 17.97
CA TYR A 15 -18.62 6.82 16.77
C TYR A 15 -20.11 6.76 17.05
N GLY A 16 -20.79 7.90 16.80
CA GLY A 16 -22.23 8.03 16.95
C GLY A 16 -22.96 6.92 16.19
N ALA A 17 -23.83 6.22 16.89
CA ALA A 17 -24.72 5.23 16.35
C ALA A 17 -25.61 5.86 15.25
N VAL A 18 -25.46 5.45 14.01
CA VAL A 18 -26.40 5.76 12.93
C VAL A 18 -27.54 4.73 13.04
N ALA A 19 -28.59 5.13 13.73
CA ALA A 19 -29.89 4.45 13.69
C ALA A 19 -30.61 4.88 12.42
N GLY A 20 -30.87 3.92 11.53
CA GLY A 20 -31.66 4.16 10.32
C GLY A 20 -31.72 2.89 9.49
N LEU A 21 -32.43 1.85 9.99
CA LEU A 21 -32.78 0.68 9.18
C LEU A 21 -33.83 1.10 8.14
N GLY A 22 -33.44 1.11 6.87
CA GLY A 22 -34.34 1.19 5.73
C GLY A 22 -35.22 -0.08 5.64
N PRO A 23 -36.33 -0.05 4.86
CA PRO A 23 -37.26 -1.17 4.78
C PRO A 23 -36.59 -2.43 4.19
N PRO A 24 -37.03 -3.64 4.59
CA PRO A 24 -36.44 -4.88 4.12
C PRO A 24 -36.66 -5.06 2.61
N LEU A 25 -35.63 -5.58 1.94
CA LEU A 25 -35.67 -5.93 0.52
C LEU A 25 -36.71 -7.04 0.27
N PRO A 26 -37.44 -7.05 -0.86
CA PRO A 26 -38.41 -8.07 -1.17
C PRO A 26 -37.74 -9.42 -1.40
N THR A 27 -38.27 -10.46 -0.75
CA THR A 27 -37.94 -11.85 -0.99
C THR A 27 -38.43 -12.30 -2.36
N PHE A 28 -37.51 -12.63 -3.26
CA PHE A 28 -37.84 -13.34 -4.48
C PHE A 28 -38.09 -14.81 -4.17
N ALA A 29 -39.36 -15.17 -3.99
CA ALA A 29 -39.83 -16.55 -4.05
C ALA A 29 -40.36 -16.81 -5.45
N GLY A 30 -39.78 -17.81 -6.13
CA GLY A 30 -40.38 -18.41 -7.32
C GLY A 30 -39.70 -18.14 -8.64
N MET A 31 -38.56 -18.78 -8.91
CA MET A 31 -38.15 -19.23 -10.24
C MET A 31 -37.50 -20.59 -10.12
N SER A 32 -38.20 -21.63 -10.60
CA SER A 32 -37.63 -22.95 -10.81
C SER A 32 -36.80 -22.93 -12.05
N PHE A 33 -35.49 -23.22 -11.93
CA PHE A 33 -34.63 -23.56 -13.04
C PHE A 33 -34.53 -25.06 -13.18
N ASP A 34 -35.39 -25.65 -14.01
CA ASP A 34 -35.22 -27.03 -14.49
C ASP A 34 -34.21 -27.00 -15.65
N GLY A 35 -33.13 -27.73 -15.50
CA GLY A 35 -32.27 -28.12 -16.60
C GLY A 35 -30.81 -27.64 -16.58
N VAL A 36 -30.06 -27.98 -15.55
CA VAL A 36 -28.57 -28.00 -15.62
C VAL A 36 -28.13 -29.44 -15.25
N PRO A 37 -27.34 -30.13 -16.12
CA PRO A 37 -26.82 -31.44 -15.78
C PRO A 37 -25.80 -31.30 -14.66
N THR A 38 -26.06 -31.88 -13.51
CA THR A 38 -25.14 -31.98 -12.40
C THR A 38 -24.11 -33.08 -12.67
N ASN A 39 -22.96 -32.73 -13.23
CA ASN A 39 -21.78 -33.58 -13.03
C ASN A 39 -21.27 -33.29 -11.61
N ARG A 40 -21.76 -34.08 -10.66
CA ARG A 40 -21.14 -34.19 -9.34
C ARG A 40 -20.05 -35.25 -9.46
N ASP A 41 -18.84 -34.84 -9.75
CA ASP A 41 -17.68 -35.58 -9.32
C ASP A 41 -17.62 -35.41 -7.80
N GLU A 42 -17.83 -36.53 -7.12
CA GLU A 42 -17.72 -36.60 -5.66
C GLU A 42 -16.25 -36.36 -5.25
N GLU A 43 -15.87 -35.12 -5.06
CA GLU A 43 -14.69 -34.80 -4.27
C GLU A 43 -15.01 -35.20 -2.81
N GLN A 44 -14.44 -36.32 -2.39
CA GLN A 44 -14.37 -36.74 -1.01
C GLN A 44 -13.65 -35.62 -0.21
N HIS A 45 -14.44 -34.79 0.42
CA HIS A 45 -13.93 -33.83 1.39
C HIS A 45 -13.41 -34.61 2.61
N SER A 46 -12.09 -34.74 2.70
CA SER A 46 -11.45 -35.14 3.95
C SER A 46 -11.74 -34.05 4.99
N GLU A 47 -12.58 -34.35 5.94
CA GLU A 47 -12.83 -33.49 7.10
C GLU A 47 -11.52 -33.20 7.82
N GLY A 48 -11.10 -31.93 7.85
CA GLY A 48 -10.07 -31.47 8.79
C GLY A 48 -8.98 -30.55 8.28
N ALA A 49 -8.72 -30.40 6.98
CA ALA A 49 -7.72 -29.49 6.52
C ALA A 49 -8.35 -28.12 6.13
N MET A 50 -8.19 -27.10 6.98
CA MET A 50 -8.52 -25.72 6.58
C MET A 50 -7.71 -25.35 5.34
N SER A 51 -8.40 -25.00 4.26
CA SER A 51 -7.75 -24.54 3.03
C SER A 51 -6.91 -23.28 3.32
N LYS A 52 -5.60 -23.39 3.22
CA LYS A 52 -4.66 -22.28 3.36
C LYS A 52 -4.55 -21.50 2.02
N ARG A 53 -5.67 -20.97 1.54
CA ARG A 53 -5.62 -20.10 0.36
C ARG A 53 -4.87 -18.82 0.73
N PRO A 54 -3.97 -18.32 -0.13
CA PRO A 54 -3.29 -17.05 0.11
C PRO A 54 -4.31 -15.91 0.13
N MET A 55 -4.10 -14.96 1.03
CA MET A 55 -4.84 -13.70 1.06
C MET A 55 -4.05 -12.65 0.28
N TYR A 56 -4.76 -11.75 -0.38
CA TYR A 56 -4.17 -10.65 -1.11
C TYR A 56 -4.32 -9.37 -0.31
N LEU A 57 -3.29 -8.53 -0.31
CA LEU A 57 -3.37 -7.19 0.24
C LEU A 57 -4.26 -6.36 -0.69
N GLN A 58 -5.40 -5.87 -0.17
CA GLN A 58 -6.34 -5.06 -0.92
C GLN A 58 -6.08 -3.58 -0.74
N HIS A 59 -5.87 -3.14 0.49
CA HIS A 59 -5.64 -1.72 0.80
C HIS A 59 -4.75 -1.53 2.01
N VAL A 60 -4.21 -0.32 2.13
CA VAL A 60 -3.52 0.18 3.31
C VAL A 60 -4.30 1.38 3.86
N ASN A 61 -4.51 1.40 5.16
CA ASN A 61 -5.11 2.55 5.85
C ASN A 61 -4.00 3.27 6.62
N ILE A 62 -3.81 4.55 6.32
CA ILE A 62 -2.79 5.39 6.97
C ILE A 62 -3.42 6.62 7.63
N TYR A 63 -2.78 7.06 8.69
CA TYR A 63 -3.14 8.32 9.33
C TYR A 63 -2.43 9.48 8.67
N VAL A 64 -3.17 10.57 8.44
CA VAL A 64 -2.67 11.84 7.91
C VAL A 64 -3.15 12.99 8.78
N ARG A 65 -2.40 14.09 8.80
CA ARG A 65 -2.82 15.28 9.53
C ARG A 65 -4.02 15.95 8.87
N ASN A 66 -4.01 16.03 7.55
CA ASN A 66 -5.06 16.67 6.76
C ASN A 66 -5.38 15.83 5.53
N ALA A 67 -6.59 15.24 5.51
CA ALA A 67 -7.00 14.34 4.44
C ALA A 67 -7.15 15.04 3.08
N GLU A 68 -7.55 16.32 3.04
CA GLU A 68 -7.66 17.08 1.80
C GLU A 68 -6.29 17.32 1.16
N ARG A 69 -5.34 17.86 1.92
CA ARG A 69 -3.97 18.08 1.47
C ARG A 69 -3.32 16.79 0.97
N SER A 70 -3.48 15.69 1.72
CA SER A 70 -2.90 14.41 1.32
C SER A 70 -3.61 13.84 0.09
N LYS A 71 -4.95 13.91 0.01
CA LYS A 71 -5.73 13.53 -1.17
C LYS A 71 -5.22 14.23 -2.43
N GLU A 72 -5.09 15.55 -2.38
CA GLU A 72 -4.58 16.36 -3.51
C GLU A 72 -3.18 15.91 -3.93
N TRP A 73 -2.31 15.60 -2.97
CA TRP A 73 -0.99 15.10 -3.25
C TRP A 73 -1.02 13.74 -3.96
N TYR A 74 -1.84 12.79 -3.48
CA TYR A 74 -1.95 11.47 -4.08
C TYR A 74 -2.59 11.53 -5.49
N GLU A 75 -3.56 12.41 -5.71
CA GLU A 75 -4.12 12.69 -7.04
C GLU A 75 -3.06 13.25 -7.99
N GLU A 76 -2.32 14.26 -7.55
CA GLU A 76 -1.36 14.98 -8.38
C GLU A 76 -0.09 14.17 -8.66
N MET A 77 0.44 13.49 -7.65
CA MET A 77 1.71 12.79 -7.75
C MET A 77 1.56 11.37 -8.30
N LEU A 78 0.58 10.62 -7.84
CA LEU A 78 0.40 9.22 -8.22
C LEU A 78 -0.71 9.01 -9.24
N GLY A 79 -1.53 10.02 -9.49
CA GLY A 79 -2.65 9.91 -10.44
C GLY A 79 -3.80 9.08 -9.90
N LEU A 80 -3.91 8.92 -8.58
CA LEU A 80 -5.01 8.18 -7.99
C LEU A 80 -6.32 8.96 -8.15
N HIS A 81 -7.43 8.24 -8.38
CA HIS A 81 -8.75 8.84 -8.29
C HIS A 81 -9.29 8.72 -6.87
N THR A 82 -10.10 9.69 -6.47
CA THR A 82 -10.80 9.65 -5.19
C THR A 82 -12.16 8.99 -5.37
N TYR A 83 -12.35 7.83 -4.75
CA TYR A 83 -13.63 7.13 -4.72
C TYR A 83 -14.62 7.83 -3.78
N GLU A 84 -14.17 8.17 -2.57
CA GLU A 84 -14.97 8.90 -1.58
C GLU A 84 -14.07 9.85 -0.78
N TYR A 85 -14.57 11.07 -0.54
CA TYR A 85 -13.92 12.04 0.33
C TYR A 85 -14.95 12.67 1.28
N ARG A 86 -14.59 12.71 2.56
CA ARG A 86 -15.34 13.40 3.61
C ARG A 86 -14.45 14.43 4.29
N PRO A 87 -14.76 15.72 4.10
CA PRO A 87 -13.98 16.81 4.69
C PRO A 87 -13.77 16.64 6.20
N GLY A 88 -12.52 16.80 6.65
CA GLY A 88 -12.17 16.70 8.06
C GLY A 88 -12.16 15.27 8.63
N TRP A 89 -12.37 14.25 7.79
CA TRP A 89 -12.40 12.85 8.24
C TRP A 89 -11.53 11.92 7.43
N ALA A 90 -11.81 11.70 6.16
CA ALA A 90 -11.08 10.71 5.38
C ALA A 90 -11.19 10.90 3.86
N ALA A 91 -10.22 10.33 3.12
CA ALA A 91 -10.30 10.09 1.68
C ALA A 91 -9.97 8.62 1.37
N PHE A 92 -10.70 8.05 0.41
CA PHE A 92 -10.51 6.68 -0.09
C PHE A 92 -10.14 6.77 -1.56
N MET A 93 -8.97 6.24 -1.93
CA MET A 93 -8.37 6.48 -3.23
C MET A 93 -7.82 5.20 -3.84
N SER A 94 -7.82 5.12 -5.17
CA SER A 94 -7.31 3.96 -5.93
C SER A 94 -6.75 4.38 -7.29
N ALA A 95 -5.80 3.63 -7.80
CA ALA A 95 -5.40 3.67 -9.20
C ALA A 95 -6.39 2.89 -10.09
N ASP A 96 -6.98 1.82 -9.53
CA ASP A 96 -7.97 0.99 -10.20
C ASP A 96 -9.40 1.52 -9.93
N THR A 97 -10.07 2.01 -10.97
CA THR A 97 -11.43 2.57 -10.88
C THR A 97 -12.52 1.52 -10.63
N GLU A 98 -12.20 0.23 -10.77
CA GLU A 98 -13.11 -0.87 -10.46
C GLU A 98 -13.06 -1.26 -8.97
N GLN A 99 -12.10 -0.72 -8.22
CA GLN A 99 -11.96 -0.95 -6.79
C GLN A 99 -12.36 0.29 -5.98
N SER A 100 -12.84 0.08 -4.76
CA SER A 100 -13.20 1.18 -3.87
C SER A 100 -11.98 1.98 -3.41
N HIS A 101 -10.90 1.31 -3.04
CA HIS A 101 -9.67 1.97 -2.60
C HIS A 101 -8.52 0.98 -2.45
N GLU A 102 -7.31 1.47 -2.67
CA GLU A 102 -6.04 0.84 -2.36
C GLU A 102 -5.36 1.56 -1.19
N VAL A 103 -5.68 2.84 -1.01
CA VAL A 103 -5.25 3.61 0.17
C VAL A 103 -6.42 4.36 0.78
N ALA A 104 -6.50 4.34 2.11
CA ALA A 104 -7.40 5.17 2.90
C ALA A 104 -6.57 6.16 3.73
N LEU A 105 -6.90 7.45 3.63
CA LEU A 105 -6.26 8.55 4.33
C LEU A 105 -7.17 9.01 5.46
N MET A 106 -6.83 8.64 6.71
CA MET A 106 -7.65 8.94 7.89
C MET A 106 -7.09 10.18 8.61
N GLN A 107 -7.90 11.25 8.69
CA GLN A 107 -7.45 12.51 9.29
C GLN A 107 -7.39 12.43 10.82
N LEU A 108 -6.26 12.85 11.37
CA LEU A 108 -6.08 13.03 12.83
C LEU A 108 -6.10 14.51 13.27
N GLY A 109 -5.81 15.44 12.35
CA GLY A 109 -5.66 16.87 12.64
C GLY A 109 -4.20 17.34 12.61
N ASP A 110 -4.01 18.64 12.44
CA ASP A 110 -2.70 19.25 12.15
C ASP A 110 -1.69 19.10 13.31
N ASP A 111 -2.17 18.95 14.55
CA ASP A 111 -1.33 18.79 15.73
C ASP A 111 -0.90 17.34 16.00
N ALA A 112 -1.37 16.36 15.19
CA ALA A 112 -1.02 14.97 15.39
C ALA A 112 0.51 14.77 15.23
N PRO A 113 1.14 13.96 16.10
CA PRO A 113 2.57 13.68 15.98
C PRO A 113 2.86 12.89 14.69
N LEU A 114 3.94 13.27 14.00
CA LEU A 114 4.42 12.49 12.85
C LEU A 114 5.23 11.28 13.32
N GLN A 115 5.22 10.22 12.51
CA GLN A 115 6.08 9.06 12.73
C GLN A 115 7.55 9.50 12.72
N GLN A 116 8.30 9.11 13.75
CA GLN A 116 9.71 9.44 13.84
C GLN A 116 10.58 8.33 13.26
N LYS A 117 11.76 8.71 12.75
CA LYS A 117 12.74 7.77 12.24
C LYS A 117 13.14 6.75 13.34
N GLY A 118 13.09 5.47 12.98
CA GLY A 118 13.47 4.38 13.89
C GLY A 118 12.30 3.80 14.69
N GLN A 119 11.09 4.30 14.53
CA GLN A 119 9.90 3.66 15.07
C GLN A 119 9.49 2.46 14.22
N VAL A 120 9.02 1.40 14.88
CA VAL A 120 8.41 0.26 14.20
C VAL A 120 7.10 0.70 13.55
N GLY A 121 6.87 0.28 12.30
CA GLY A 121 5.69 0.63 11.53
C GLY A 121 5.90 0.41 10.03
N LEU A 122 5.06 1.03 9.22
CA LEU A 122 5.18 0.98 7.77
C LEU A 122 6.42 1.77 7.33
N ASN A 123 7.30 1.12 6.56
CA ASN A 123 8.46 1.77 5.97
C ASN A 123 8.03 2.62 4.76
N HIS A 124 7.37 1.98 3.80
CA HIS A 124 6.79 2.62 2.61
C HIS A 124 5.67 1.78 2.01
N MET A 125 4.84 2.40 1.19
CA MET A 125 3.94 1.75 0.24
C MET A 125 4.60 1.78 -1.13
N ALA A 126 4.55 0.68 -1.87
CA ALA A 126 5.15 0.58 -3.20
C ALA A 126 4.07 0.56 -4.28
N TRP A 127 4.14 1.51 -5.22
CA TRP A 127 3.22 1.70 -6.32
C TRP A 127 3.90 1.32 -7.63
N ARG A 128 3.40 0.27 -8.27
CA ARG A 128 3.98 -0.27 -9.49
C ARG A 128 3.46 0.47 -10.72
N LEU A 129 4.37 0.79 -11.64
CA LEU A 129 4.08 1.29 -12.97
C LEU A 129 4.22 0.20 -14.02
N GLU A 130 3.48 0.30 -15.10
CA GLU A 130 3.44 -0.70 -16.17
C GLU A 130 4.72 -0.70 -17.02
N SER A 131 5.38 0.45 -17.17
CA SER A 131 6.57 0.56 -18.00
C SER A 131 7.65 1.43 -17.39
N LEU A 132 8.87 1.27 -17.90
CA LEU A 132 10.00 2.15 -17.53
C LEU A 132 9.77 3.60 -18.01
N ASP A 133 9.03 3.79 -19.09
CA ASP A 133 8.71 5.14 -19.60
C ASP A 133 7.73 5.85 -18.66
N ASP A 134 6.74 5.16 -18.10
CA ASP A 134 5.88 5.71 -17.06
C ASP A 134 6.68 6.15 -15.82
N LEU A 135 7.72 5.39 -15.46
CA LEU A 135 8.62 5.78 -14.36
C LEU A 135 9.45 7.03 -14.70
N LYS A 136 9.88 7.20 -15.97
CA LYS A 136 10.53 8.44 -16.43
C LYS A 136 9.58 9.63 -16.34
N ASP A 137 8.32 9.46 -16.73
CA ASP A 137 7.31 10.50 -16.64
C ASP A 137 7.02 10.87 -15.18
N PHE A 138 6.95 9.89 -14.29
CA PHE A 138 6.85 10.15 -12.86
C PHE A 138 8.06 10.93 -12.33
N TYR A 139 9.28 10.53 -12.71
CA TYR A 139 10.49 11.24 -12.30
C TYR A 139 10.49 12.71 -12.75
N GLN A 140 10.10 12.97 -14.00
CA GLN A 140 10.00 14.33 -14.52
C GLN A 140 8.94 15.13 -13.79
N ARG A 141 7.79 14.54 -13.49
CA ARG A 141 6.70 15.17 -12.75
C ARG A 141 7.11 15.56 -11.33
N ILE A 142 7.71 14.64 -10.58
CA ILE A 142 8.16 14.91 -9.21
C ILE A 142 9.23 16.00 -9.17
N LYS A 143 10.16 16.00 -10.13
CA LYS A 143 11.19 17.06 -10.27
C LYS A 143 10.59 18.41 -10.66
N ALA A 144 9.63 18.44 -11.59
CA ALA A 144 8.96 19.68 -12.01
C ALA A 144 8.15 20.31 -10.86
N LYS A 145 7.60 19.50 -9.97
CA LYS A 145 6.89 19.94 -8.76
C LYS A 145 7.85 20.38 -7.63
N GLY A 146 9.15 20.14 -7.78
CA GLY A 146 10.13 20.40 -6.72
C GLY A 146 9.94 19.53 -5.48
N TRP A 147 9.23 18.39 -5.60
CA TRP A 147 8.99 17.49 -4.48
C TRP A 147 10.23 16.64 -4.19
N PRO A 148 10.61 16.44 -2.92
CA PRO A 148 11.85 15.76 -2.58
C PRO A 148 11.87 14.29 -2.99
N ILE A 149 12.94 13.85 -3.63
CA ILE A 149 13.30 12.46 -3.82
C ILE A 149 14.28 12.09 -2.71
N GLU A 150 13.96 11.06 -1.90
CA GLU A 150 14.87 10.59 -0.84
C GLU A 150 16.07 9.83 -1.44
N HIS A 151 15.79 8.93 -2.35
CA HIS A 151 16.77 8.16 -3.10
C HIS A 151 16.13 7.44 -4.29
N ILE A 152 16.98 6.93 -5.17
CA ILE A 152 16.60 6.06 -6.28
C ILE A 152 17.45 4.79 -6.16
N SER A 153 16.80 3.63 -6.20
CA SER A 153 17.45 2.33 -6.04
C SER A 153 17.23 1.43 -7.24
N ASP A 154 18.32 0.94 -7.81
CA ASP A 154 18.30 -0.14 -8.80
C ASP A 154 18.50 -1.48 -8.09
N HIS A 155 17.46 -2.31 -8.08
CA HIS A 155 17.46 -3.64 -7.48
C HIS A 155 17.82 -4.74 -8.49
N GLY A 156 18.19 -4.39 -9.72
CA GLY A 156 18.57 -5.33 -10.77
C GLY A 156 17.41 -5.95 -11.55
N ILE A 157 16.24 -6.15 -10.92
CA ILE A 157 14.98 -6.56 -11.56
C ILE A 157 13.95 -5.44 -11.56
N SER A 158 14.15 -4.43 -10.72
CA SER A 158 13.30 -3.27 -10.60
C SER A 158 14.10 -2.01 -10.32
N LEU A 159 13.52 -0.86 -10.62
CA LEU A 159 14.03 0.45 -10.25
C LEU A 159 12.94 1.20 -9.49
N GLY A 160 13.28 1.68 -8.28
CA GLY A 160 12.36 2.41 -7.42
C GLY A 160 12.81 3.85 -7.16
N ILE A 161 11.86 4.78 -7.18
CA ILE A 161 12.02 6.18 -6.75
C ILE A 161 11.30 6.34 -5.42
N TYR A 162 12.04 6.71 -4.39
CA TYR A 162 11.56 6.83 -3.02
C TYR A 162 11.34 8.27 -2.64
N THR A 163 10.17 8.56 -2.11
CA THR A 163 9.74 9.88 -1.65
C THR A 163 8.87 9.75 -0.40
N ARG A 164 8.33 10.88 0.07
CA ARG A 164 7.39 10.91 1.17
C ARG A 164 6.14 11.69 0.81
N ASP A 165 5.01 11.28 1.36
CA ASP A 165 3.79 12.06 1.30
C ASP A 165 3.88 13.32 2.20
N PRO A 166 2.86 14.20 2.21
CA PRO A 166 2.90 15.44 3.02
C PRO A 166 3.07 15.24 4.53
N ASP A 167 2.78 14.04 5.05
CA ASP A 167 2.90 13.69 6.47
C ASP A 167 4.10 12.79 6.78
N GLY A 168 4.95 12.55 5.77
CA GLY A 168 6.18 11.79 5.93
C GLY A 168 6.00 10.27 5.79
N ASN A 169 4.82 9.78 5.37
CA ASN A 169 4.66 8.37 5.05
C ASN A 169 5.50 8.02 3.82
N GLY A 170 6.23 6.91 3.88
CA GLY A 170 7.09 6.46 2.79
C GLY A 170 6.30 6.02 1.57
N VAL A 171 6.74 6.46 0.40
CA VAL A 171 6.17 6.11 -0.90
C VAL A 171 7.31 5.70 -1.83
N GLU A 172 7.19 4.51 -2.40
CA GLU A 172 8.02 4.05 -3.51
C GLU A 172 7.17 4.02 -4.77
N VAL A 173 7.68 4.58 -5.86
CA VAL A 173 7.10 4.40 -7.19
C VAL A 173 8.12 3.66 -8.03
N PHE A 174 7.75 2.50 -8.57
CA PHE A 174 8.72 1.60 -9.18
C PHE A 174 8.21 0.94 -10.46
N TYR A 175 9.16 0.58 -11.30
CA TYR A 175 8.98 -0.37 -12.39
C TYR A 175 9.69 -1.68 -12.06
N GLU A 176 9.03 -2.79 -12.33
CA GLU A 176 9.61 -4.13 -12.22
C GLU A 176 9.51 -4.84 -13.56
N MET A 177 10.63 -5.36 -14.02
CA MET A 177 10.68 -6.09 -15.30
C MET A 177 9.82 -7.37 -15.25
N PRO A 178 9.33 -7.84 -16.41
CA PRO A 178 8.54 -9.07 -16.49
C PRO A 178 9.27 -10.25 -15.84
N ARG A 179 8.54 -11.10 -15.12
CA ARG A 179 9.11 -12.26 -14.40
C ARG A 179 9.96 -13.16 -15.32
N ALA A 180 9.62 -13.28 -16.60
CA ALA A 180 10.35 -14.08 -17.59
C ALA A 180 11.76 -13.54 -17.90
N GLU A 181 12.02 -12.27 -17.61
CA GLU A 181 13.29 -11.59 -17.85
C GLU A 181 14.19 -11.58 -16.62
N TRP A 182 13.71 -12.09 -15.47
CA TRP A 182 14.51 -12.14 -14.27
C TRP A 182 15.69 -13.13 -14.45
N PRO A 183 16.88 -12.81 -13.91
CA PRO A 183 17.96 -13.77 -13.87
C PRO A 183 17.54 -15.01 -13.09
N VAL A 184 18.07 -16.17 -13.50
CA VAL A 184 17.90 -17.42 -12.75
C VAL A 184 18.55 -17.24 -11.37
N ASP A 185 17.87 -17.73 -10.32
CA ASP A 185 18.34 -17.66 -8.92
C ASP A 185 18.59 -16.23 -8.41
N TYR A 186 17.81 -15.27 -8.89
CA TYR A 186 17.90 -13.89 -8.44
C TYR A 186 17.45 -13.74 -6.98
N HIS A 187 18.30 -13.09 -6.17
CA HIS A 187 18.03 -12.72 -4.78
C HIS A 187 18.11 -11.19 -4.63
N ILE A 188 17.01 -10.54 -4.25
CA ILE A 188 16.93 -9.08 -4.08
C ILE A 188 18.04 -8.54 -3.16
N PHE A 189 18.39 -9.29 -2.12
CA PHE A 189 19.45 -8.92 -1.17
C PHE A 189 20.82 -9.46 -1.52
N SER A 190 20.96 -10.15 -2.66
CA SER A 190 22.26 -10.61 -3.16
C SER A 190 23.14 -9.39 -3.47
N ARG A 191 24.37 -9.44 -2.99
CA ARG A 191 25.41 -8.46 -3.35
C ARG A 191 25.95 -8.68 -4.76
N ASP A 192 25.58 -9.80 -5.38
CA ASP A 192 25.94 -10.10 -6.75
C ASP A 192 25.13 -9.20 -7.68
N LYS A 193 25.76 -8.15 -8.12
CA LYS A 193 25.23 -7.00 -8.83
C LYS A 193 24.84 -7.31 -10.29
N VAL A 194 24.19 -8.46 -10.51
CA VAL A 194 23.75 -8.87 -11.82
C VAL A 194 22.59 -7.98 -12.22
N GLY A 195 22.83 -7.06 -13.13
CA GLY A 195 21.80 -6.27 -13.77
C GLY A 195 21.76 -4.79 -13.42
N ARG A 196 22.69 -4.26 -12.65
CA ARG A 196 22.79 -2.79 -12.47
C ARG A 196 23.05 -2.10 -13.81
N GLY A 197 22.39 -0.95 -14.01
CA GLY A 197 22.44 -0.24 -15.28
C GLY A 197 21.48 -0.78 -16.33
N ARG A 198 20.52 -1.64 -15.96
CA ARG A 198 19.47 -2.14 -16.87
C ARG A 198 18.33 -1.16 -17.09
N PHE A 199 18.25 -0.14 -16.26
CA PHE A 199 17.18 0.86 -16.26
C PHE A 199 17.75 2.26 -16.52
N PRO A 200 18.35 2.52 -17.71
CA PRO A 200 18.92 3.81 -18.02
C PRO A 200 17.83 4.89 -18.07
N GLY A 201 18.11 6.04 -17.52
CA GLY A 201 17.13 7.12 -17.48
C GLY A 201 17.69 8.45 -16.97
N PRO A 202 16.83 9.45 -16.83
CA PRO A 202 17.24 10.78 -16.39
C PRO A 202 17.78 10.81 -14.95
N TRP A 203 17.67 9.71 -14.23
CA TRP A 203 18.13 9.50 -12.85
C TRP A 203 19.54 8.90 -12.72
N ASP A 204 20.24 8.60 -13.82
CA ASP A 204 21.50 7.85 -13.78
C ASP A 204 22.55 8.44 -12.84
N ALA A 205 22.58 9.76 -12.70
CA ALA A 205 23.47 10.45 -11.77
C ALA A 205 23.01 10.40 -10.30
N GLU A 206 21.78 10.02 -10.04
CA GLU A 206 21.15 10.02 -8.71
C GLU A 206 20.96 8.60 -8.13
N ILE A 207 21.18 7.54 -8.93
CA ILE A 207 21.04 6.16 -8.49
C ILE A 207 22.03 5.85 -7.38
N ARG A 208 21.49 5.31 -6.27
CA ARG A 208 22.32 4.73 -5.21
C ARG A 208 22.68 3.28 -5.54
N PRO A 209 23.98 2.97 -5.64
CA PRO A 209 24.40 1.63 -6.06
C PRO A 209 24.00 0.51 -5.09
N ASP A 210 23.73 0.79 -3.83
CA ASP A 210 23.57 -0.23 -2.78
C ASP A 210 22.18 -0.20 -2.08
N GLY A 211 21.28 0.68 -2.50
CA GLY A 211 20.00 0.90 -1.79
C GLY A 211 20.21 1.49 -0.38
N PRO A 212 19.14 1.75 0.37
CA PRO A 212 19.27 2.10 1.78
C PRO A 212 19.87 0.91 2.54
N PRO A 213 20.76 1.15 3.53
CA PRO A 213 21.28 0.07 4.35
C PRO A 213 20.11 -0.68 5.00
N VAL A 214 20.08 -2.00 4.84
CA VAL A 214 19.14 -2.85 5.57
C VAL A 214 19.36 -2.60 7.05
N PRO A 215 18.33 -2.22 7.83
CA PRO A 215 18.48 -2.06 9.26
C PRO A 215 19.00 -3.38 9.84
N GLN A 216 20.17 -3.34 10.45
CA GLN A 216 20.65 -4.51 11.17
C GLN A 216 19.71 -4.76 12.34
N ALA A 217 19.16 -5.97 12.42
CA ALA A 217 18.41 -6.39 13.60
C ALA A 217 19.28 -6.14 14.82
N GLN A 218 18.83 -5.33 15.75
CA GLN A 218 19.49 -5.22 17.06
C GLN A 218 19.41 -6.61 17.70
N PRO A 219 20.52 -7.14 18.23
CA PRO A 219 20.48 -8.38 18.99
C PRO A 219 19.46 -8.19 20.10
N ALA A 220 18.56 -9.18 20.27
CA ALA A 220 17.63 -9.19 21.37
C ALA A 220 18.44 -8.96 22.66
N ALA A 221 18.01 -7.99 23.47
CA ALA A 221 18.62 -7.78 24.77
C ALA A 221 18.51 -9.10 25.52
N ALA A 222 19.66 -9.67 25.93
CA ALA A 222 19.68 -10.84 26.77
C ALA A 222 18.99 -10.48 28.09
N GLU A 223 17.88 -11.19 28.39
CA GLU A 223 17.22 -11.16 29.69
C GLU A 223 18.10 -11.82 30.77
#